data_5237c20eac381d3e8228739894313bc3
#
_entry.id   5237c20eac381d3e8228739894313bc3
#
_cell.length_a   1.000
_cell.length_b   1.000
_cell.length_c   1.000
_cell.angle_alpha   90.00
_cell.angle_beta   90.00
_cell.angle_gamma   90.00
#
_symmetry.space_group_name_H-M   'P 1'
#
loop_
_entity.id
_entity.type
_entity.pdbx_description
1 polymer ?
#
loop_
_entity_poly.entity_id
_entity_poly.type
_entity_poly.pdbx_seq_one_letter_code
_entity_poly.pdbx_strand_id
1 'polypeptide(L)'
;MAFCLLAMTFTLMSCNHKNDASEKVLTGNIVDVLAKDIYPGEVTIEDGKITSIKRIDGEFDTYIMPGFVDAHIHIESTLMPPENYARMAVENGVVAAICDPHEITNVLGIEGIDYMIDNSKKARFHFNFMLPSCVPSTNHETAGATIDAQQTAQLITRDDIIGLAEMMNAPGVIYEDAEVMAKIQAAHKMNKPIDGHAPKVTGEDLRKYVAAGISTDHECSSVEEAKEKLDLGMKIIIREGSAACNFESLYPIIGEYPEMTLFCSDDMYPDDVTEIGYINGLVRRSVAKNLPLWNVLQTACTTPVKHYNLKSGLLQEGDPADFIVVNNLQDFQILSTYINGYEVYNANSGVTDALMTDYKSSQSFHLNQFEAKPITASALQVKCEGKQLKVITATEGSLITGMEIVEPKSDAAGHVITDVENGIAKLVVYNRYTGDMAPQVAYIKGFNLQKGALASTIAHDSHNIIALGCNDQDIAHLINLLIEEKGGIAVCDGQVTKYLPLPIAGLMTPLLPEQVSKKHIELKDLAASMGCTINAPFMTLAFMALPVIPDLKLTDKYLFDGIAFCETSLWAD
;
A
#
# COMPACT_ATOMS: atom_id res chain seq x y z
N MET A 1 30.36 -35.91 65.57
CA MET A 1 29.52 -34.96 64.79
C MET A 1 30.16 -34.76 63.44
N ALA A 2 29.66 -35.45 62.42
CA ALA A 2 30.15 -35.36 61.02
C ALA A 2 29.11 -34.58 60.19
N PHE A 3 29.54 -33.49 59.63
CA PHE A 3 28.71 -32.71 58.66
C PHE A 3 28.98 -33.26 57.27
N CYS A 4 27.97 -33.86 56.66
CA CYS A 4 27.96 -34.18 55.24
C CYS A 4 27.60 -32.90 54.40
N LEU A 5 28.55 -32.41 53.60
CA LEU A 5 28.28 -31.45 52.56
C LEU A 5 27.73 -32.20 51.32
N LEU A 6 26.47 -31.92 50.96
CA LEU A 6 25.87 -32.37 49.70
C LEU A 6 26.19 -31.32 48.65
N ALA A 7 27.08 -31.64 47.70
CA ALA A 7 27.34 -30.83 46.52
C ALA A 7 26.26 -31.11 45.50
N MET A 8 25.36 -30.13 45.23
CA MET A 8 24.44 -30.12 44.11
C MET A 8 25.19 -29.66 42.85
N THR A 9 25.50 -30.58 41.98
CA THR A 9 25.95 -30.28 40.63
C THR A 9 24.75 -29.84 39.78
N PHE A 10 24.66 -28.54 39.48
CA PHE A 10 23.76 -28.03 38.44
C PHE A 10 24.37 -28.37 37.07
N THR A 11 23.80 -29.33 36.39
CA THR A 11 24.06 -29.57 34.96
C THR A 11 23.27 -28.52 34.17
N LEU A 12 23.96 -27.54 33.63
CA LEU A 12 23.41 -26.64 32.63
C LEU A 12 23.14 -27.49 31.37
N MET A 13 21.89 -27.88 31.16
CA MET A 13 21.43 -28.33 29.85
C MET A 13 21.40 -27.12 28.94
N SER A 14 22.41 -26.99 28.10
CA SER A 14 22.37 -26.12 26.91
C SER A 14 21.34 -26.72 25.97
N CYS A 15 20.16 -26.12 25.92
CA CYS A 15 19.20 -26.38 24.83
C CYS A 15 19.76 -25.77 23.54
N ASN A 16 20.53 -26.55 22.79
CA ASN A 16 20.73 -26.30 21.38
C ASN A 16 19.38 -26.58 20.71
N HIS A 17 18.61 -25.53 20.44
CA HIS A 17 17.53 -25.58 19.46
C HIS A 17 18.15 -25.71 18.07
N LYS A 18 18.56 -26.92 17.70
CA LYS A 18 18.56 -27.32 16.30
C LYS A 18 17.09 -27.43 15.92
N ASN A 19 16.67 -26.62 14.93
CA ASN A 19 15.41 -26.81 14.22
C ASN A 19 15.50 -28.18 13.52
N ASP A 20 15.12 -29.24 14.22
CA ASP A 20 14.89 -30.54 13.57
C ASP A 20 13.63 -30.36 12.71
N ALA A 21 13.76 -30.65 11.42
CA ALA A 21 12.66 -30.85 10.48
C ALA A 21 11.91 -32.14 10.90
N SER A 22 11.20 -32.08 12.02
CA SER A 22 10.34 -33.17 12.47
C SER A 22 9.10 -33.17 11.59
N GLU A 23 8.72 -34.36 11.14
CA GLU A 23 7.43 -34.60 10.50
C GLU A 23 6.32 -33.96 11.33
N LYS A 24 5.53 -33.07 10.68
CA LYS A 24 4.40 -32.40 11.30
C LYS A 24 3.11 -32.86 10.63
N VAL A 25 2.15 -33.28 11.42
CA VAL A 25 0.85 -33.75 10.94
C VAL A 25 -0.24 -32.84 11.49
N LEU A 26 -1.11 -32.36 10.59
CA LEU A 26 -2.31 -31.60 10.95
C LEU A 26 -3.55 -32.27 10.41
N THR A 27 -4.63 -32.22 11.18
CA THR A 27 -5.94 -32.75 10.77
C THR A 27 -7.00 -31.64 10.78
N GLY A 28 -7.95 -31.73 9.85
CA GLY A 28 -9.03 -30.75 9.69
C GLY A 28 -9.86 -31.04 8.44
N ASN A 29 -10.81 -30.15 8.14
CA ASN A 29 -11.50 -30.19 6.86
C ASN A 29 -10.58 -29.56 5.80
N ILE A 30 -10.09 -30.36 4.88
CA ILE A 30 -9.22 -29.90 3.78
C ILE A 30 -10.08 -29.20 2.72
N VAL A 31 -9.73 -27.97 2.39
CA VAL A 31 -10.37 -27.20 1.32
C VAL A 31 -9.47 -27.26 0.09
N ASP A 32 -9.74 -28.20 -0.78
CA ASP A 32 -9.03 -28.37 -2.06
C ASP A 32 -9.61 -27.39 -3.09
N VAL A 33 -8.95 -26.25 -3.26
CA VAL A 33 -9.39 -25.18 -4.18
C VAL A 33 -9.27 -25.56 -5.65
N LEU A 34 -8.41 -26.55 -5.99
CA LEU A 34 -8.24 -27.01 -7.36
C LEU A 34 -9.30 -28.06 -7.74
N ALA A 35 -9.58 -29.02 -6.85
CA ALA A 35 -10.64 -29.99 -7.04
C ALA A 35 -12.03 -29.46 -6.72
N LYS A 36 -12.14 -28.30 -6.05
CA LYS A 36 -13.38 -27.71 -5.54
C LYS A 36 -14.14 -28.67 -4.61
N ASP A 37 -13.41 -29.23 -3.63
CA ASP A 37 -13.93 -30.24 -2.72
C ASP A 37 -13.51 -29.93 -1.27
N ILE A 38 -14.36 -30.33 -0.31
CA ILE A 38 -14.08 -30.21 1.12
C ILE A 38 -14.27 -31.58 1.76
N TYR A 39 -13.25 -32.03 2.47
CA TYR A 39 -13.27 -33.34 3.10
C TYR A 39 -12.43 -33.41 4.38
N PRO A 40 -12.80 -34.25 5.34
CA PRO A 40 -11.94 -34.56 6.48
C PRO A 40 -10.61 -35.14 6.01
N GLY A 41 -9.49 -34.57 6.48
CA GLY A 41 -8.19 -34.99 6.00
C GLY A 41 -7.05 -34.75 6.97
N GLU A 42 -5.93 -35.32 6.64
CA GLU A 42 -4.63 -35.22 7.30
C GLU A 42 -3.60 -34.67 6.31
N VAL A 43 -2.88 -33.61 6.71
CA VAL A 43 -1.76 -33.03 5.95
C VAL A 43 -0.46 -33.35 6.67
N THR A 44 0.46 -34.03 5.98
CA THR A 44 1.82 -34.30 6.47
C THR A 44 2.80 -33.35 5.84
N ILE A 45 3.64 -32.75 6.68
CA ILE A 45 4.64 -31.75 6.29
C ILE A 45 6.03 -32.26 6.68
N GLU A 46 6.96 -32.26 5.73
CA GLU A 46 8.37 -32.54 5.95
C GLU A 46 9.21 -31.53 5.17
N ASP A 47 10.28 -31.03 5.77
CA ASP A 47 11.22 -30.09 5.16
C ASP A 47 10.54 -28.87 4.49
N GLY A 48 9.47 -28.36 5.12
CA GLY A 48 8.73 -27.19 4.63
C GLY A 48 7.79 -27.46 3.46
N LYS A 49 7.60 -28.73 3.07
CA LYS A 49 6.72 -29.15 1.97
C LYS A 49 5.62 -30.09 2.45
N ILE A 50 4.52 -30.08 1.74
CA ILE A 50 3.45 -31.05 1.92
C ILE A 50 3.86 -32.36 1.24
N THR A 51 4.07 -33.40 2.04
CA THR A 51 4.48 -34.72 1.53
C THR A 51 3.30 -35.65 1.32
N SER A 52 2.18 -35.41 2.01
CA SER A 52 0.97 -36.21 1.85
C SER A 52 -0.27 -35.43 2.28
N ILE A 53 -1.38 -35.65 1.54
CA ILE A 53 -2.73 -35.24 1.93
C ILE A 53 -3.64 -36.45 1.85
N LYS A 54 -4.14 -36.93 2.98
CA LYS A 54 -4.96 -38.15 3.06
C LYS A 54 -6.38 -37.81 3.53
N ARG A 55 -7.37 -38.39 2.87
CA ARG A 55 -8.73 -38.43 3.41
C ARG A 55 -8.77 -39.36 4.61
N ILE A 56 -9.40 -38.93 5.68
CA ILE A 56 -9.58 -39.71 6.90
C ILE A 56 -11.06 -39.66 7.34
N ASP A 57 -11.48 -40.57 8.18
CA ASP A 57 -12.78 -40.47 8.84
C ASP A 57 -12.67 -39.52 10.04
N GLY A 58 -13.68 -38.68 10.23
CA GLY A 58 -13.75 -37.77 11.36
C GLY A 58 -14.65 -36.57 11.11
N GLU A 59 -14.95 -35.85 12.18
CA GLU A 59 -15.62 -34.54 12.13
C GLU A 59 -14.66 -33.52 12.73
N PHE A 60 -14.45 -32.40 12.04
CA PHE A 60 -13.53 -31.34 12.44
C PHE A 60 -14.24 -29.98 12.42
N ASP A 61 -13.93 -29.17 13.41
CA ASP A 61 -14.47 -27.81 13.55
C ASP A 61 -13.61 -26.75 12.84
N THR A 62 -12.49 -27.16 12.23
CA THR A 62 -11.55 -26.27 11.57
C THR A 62 -11.34 -26.65 10.11
N TYR A 63 -10.90 -25.68 9.31
CA TYR A 63 -10.63 -25.84 7.88
C TYR A 63 -9.19 -25.52 7.57
N ILE A 64 -8.52 -26.35 6.81
CA ILE A 64 -7.15 -26.15 6.29
C ILE A 64 -7.28 -25.80 4.82
N MET A 65 -6.77 -24.63 4.42
CA MET A 65 -6.90 -24.10 3.07
C MET A 65 -5.65 -23.33 2.64
N PRO A 66 -5.42 -23.12 1.33
CA PRO A 66 -4.33 -22.24 0.89
C PRO A 66 -4.37 -20.89 1.56
N GLY A 67 -3.21 -20.29 1.82
CA GLY A 67 -3.12 -18.92 2.30
C GLY A 67 -3.59 -17.91 1.25
N PHE A 68 -4.01 -16.74 1.69
CA PHE A 68 -4.41 -15.65 0.80
C PHE A 68 -3.20 -14.97 0.18
N VAL A 69 -3.42 -14.34 -0.98
CA VAL A 69 -2.41 -13.55 -1.69
C VAL A 69 -2.94 -12.13 -1.86
N ASP A 70 -2.14 -11.14 -1.47
CA ASP A 70 -2.38 -9.75 -1.83
C ASP A 70 -1.76 -9.49 -3.21
N ALA A 71 -2.60 -9.22 -4.21
CA ALA A 71 -2.15 -9.17 -5.60
C ALA A 71 -1.55 -7.83 -6.03
N HIS A 72 -1.59 -6.80 -5.17
CA HIS A 72 -0.95 -5.50 -5.39
C HIS A 72 -0.91 -4.69 -4.09
N ILE A 73 0.27 -4.31 -3.66
CA ILE A 73 0.47 -3.50 -2.46
C ILE A 73 1.70 -2.60 -2.57
N HIS A 74 1.54 -1.37 -2.04
CA HIS A 74 2.65 -0.52 -1.63
C HIS A 74 2.89 -0.74 -0.14
N ILE A 75 3.91 -1.55 0.20
CA ILE A 75 4.21 -1.89 1.62
C ILE A 75 4.43 -0.61 2.43
N GLU A 76 5.03 0.40 1.84
CA GLU A 76 5.31 1.71 2.43
C GLU A 76 4.04 2.39 2.96
N SER A 77 2.90 2.19 2.30
CA SER A 77 1.61 2.73 2.72
C SER A 77 1.10 2.11 4.02
N THR A 78 1.63 0.94 4.42
CA THR A 78 1.40 0.41 5.77
C THR A 78 2.22 1.15 6.84
N LEU A 79 3.04 2.13 6.46
CA LEU A 79 3.98 2.86 7.31
C LEU A 79 5.07 1.99 7.93
N MET A 80 5.26 0.77 7.44
CA MET A 80 6.17 -0.23 8.01
C MET A 80 7.10 -0.83 6.96
N PRO A 81 8.34 -1.21 7.32
CA PRO A 81 9.21 -1.98 6.44
C PRO A 81 8.69 -3.42 6.27
N PRO A 82 9.13 -4.16 5.23
CA PRO A 82 8.66 -5.50 4.92
C PRO A 82 8.64 -6.48 6.09
N GLU A 83 9.65 -6.48 6.98
CA GLU A 83 9.70 -7.36 8.16
C GLU A 83 8.53 -7.14 9.13
N ASN A 84 8.04 -5.91 9.27
CA ASN A 84 6.91 -5.59 10.14
C ASN A 84 5.57 -5.73 9.40
N TYR A 85 5.52 -5.41 8.11
CA TYR A 85 4.37 -5.72 7.27
C TYR A 85 4.02 -7.21 7.32
N ALA A 86 5.03 -8.11 7.22
CA ALA A 86 4.81 -9.55 7.29
C ALA A 86 4.06 -9.97 8.56
N ARG A 87 4.31 -9.32 9.70
CA ARG A 87 3.60 -9.59 10.97
C ARG A 87 2.10 -9.36 10.82
N MET A 88 1.72 -8.20 10.27
CA MET A 88 0.33 -7.84 10.01
C MET A 88 -0.32 -8.78 8.98
N ALA A 89 0.39 -9.12 7.91
CA ALA A 89 -0.11 -9.98 6.84
C ALA A 89 -0.44 -11.40 7.33
N VAL A 90 0.47 -12.03 8.09
CA VAL A 90 0.25 -13.41 8.56
C VAL A 90 -0.87 -13.52 9.61
N GLU A 91 -1.12 -12.49 10.40
CA GLU A 91 -2.28 -12.45 11.32
C GLU A 91 -3.61 -12.51 10.57
N ASN A 92 -3.62 -12.04 9.32
CA ASN A 92 -4.79 -12.01 8.44
C ASN A 92 -4.79 -13.15 7.40
N GLY A 93 -3.90 -14.15 7.55
CA GLY A 93 -3.85 -15.34 6.70
C GLY A 93 -3.25 -15.09 5.31
N VAL A 94 -2.60 -13.94 5.10
CA VAL A 94 -1.88 -13.66 3.86
C VAL A 94 -0.50 -14.28 3.93
N VAL A 95 -0.14 -15.05 2.92
CA VAL A 95 1.15 -15.76 2.85
C VAL A 95 2.08 -15.21 1.77
N ALA A 96 1.52 -14.46 0.82
CA ALA A 96 2.26 -13.85 -0.28
C ALA A 96 1.69 -12.50 -0.66
N ALA A 97 2.54 -11.60 -1.15
CA ALA A 97 2.14 -10.32 -1.69
C ALA A 97 2.93 -9.97 -2.96
N ILE A 98 2.27 -9.27 -3.90
CA ILE A 98 2.88 -8.63 -5.06
C ILE A 98 3.19 -7.20 -4.68
N CYS A 99 4.46 -6.88 -4.53
CA CYS A 99 4.92 -5.65 -3.93
C CYS A 99 5.46 -4.68 -5.00
N ASP A 100 4.87 -3.51 -5.10
CA ASP A 100 5.40 -2.40 -5.91
C ASP A 100 6.07 -1.37 -4.99
N PRO A 101 7.40 -1.31 -4.91
CA PRO A 101 8.10 -0.40 -4.02
C PRO A 101 8.34 0.98 -4.68
N HIS A 102 7.39 1.49 -5.49
CA HIS A 102 7.63 2.75 -6.20
C HIS A 102 7.69 3.95 -5.25
N GLU A 103 7.04 3.88 -4.10
CA GLU A 103 7.02 4.95 -3.12
C GLU A 103 8.43 5.27 -2.58
N ILE A 104 9.10 4.27 -2.02
CA ILE A 104 10.49 4.46 -1.58
C ILE A 104 11.45 4.68 -2.76
N THR A 105 11.12 4.15 -3.93
CA THR A 105 11.93 4.36 -5.14
C THR A 105 11.88 5.80 -5.61
N ASN A 106 10.74 6.49 -5.46
CA ASN A 106 10.64 7.93 -5.72
C ASN A 106 11.55 8.76 -4.80
N VAL A 107 11.84 8.26 -3.60
CA VAL A 107 12.71 8.94 -2.64
C VAL A 107 14.19 8.58 -2.83
N LEU A 108 14.51 7.29 -2.94
CA LEU A 108 15.87 6.76 -2.84
C LEU A 108 16.36 6.05 -4.12
N GLY A 109 15.53 5.97 -5.16
CA GLY A 109 15.88 5.30 -6.41
C GLY A 109 16.14 3.80 -6.21
N ILE A 110 17.15 3.29 -6.89
CA ILE A 110 17.54 1.87 -6.84
C ILE A 110 17.87 1.42 -5.40
N GLU A 111 18.46 2.29 -4.60
CA GLU A 111 18.80 1.97 -3.20
C GLU A 111 17.52 1.69 -2.37
N GLY A 112 16.39 2.34 -2.69
CA GLY A 112 15.09 2.06 -2.09
C GLY A 112 14.59 0.65 -2.43
N ILE A 113 14.67 0.25 -3.69
CA ILE A 113 14.32 -1.12 -4.13
C ILE A 113 15.20 -2.14 -3.39
N ASP A 114 16.50 -1.91 -3.36
CA ASP A 114 17.46 -2.81 -2.71
C ASP A 114 17.20 -2.92 -1.20
N TYR A 115 16.84 -1.81 -0.54
CA TYR A 115 16.46 -1.81 0.87
C TYR A 115 15.22 -2.67 1.12
N MET A 116 14.16 -2.52 0.33
CA MET A 116 12.93 -3.30 0.49
C MET A 116 13.18 -4.80 0.32
N ILE A 117 13.93 -5.18 -0.72
CA ILE A 117 14.31 -6.57 -0.99
C ILE A 117 15.23 -7.13 0.11
N ASP A 118 16.19 -6.34 0.60
CA ASP A 118 17.06 -6.77 1.68
C ASP A 118 16.31 -6.96 3.00
N ASN A 119 15.47 -5.99 3.36
CA ASN A 119 14.67 -6.03 4.58
C ASN A 119 13.68 -7.22 4.58
N SER A 120 13.08 -7.54 3.42
CA SER A 120 12.13 -8.66 3.28
C SER A 120 12.71 -10.02 3.68
N LYS A 121 14.02 -10.21 3.53
CA LYS A 121 14.71 -11.48 3.89
C LYS A 121 14.71 -11.77 5.39
N LYS A 122 14.38 -10.77 6.22
CA LYS A 122 14.28 -10.92 7.68
C LYS A 122 13.01 -11.66 8.13
N ALA A 123 12.01 -11.81 7.25
CA ALA A 123 10.76 -12.51 7.56
C ALA A 123 10.54 -13.70 6.61
N ARG A 124 9.94 -14.78 7.14
CA ARG A 124 9.43 -15.90 6.35
C ARG A 124 8.08 -15.52 5.76
N PHE A 125 8.12 -14.81 4.65
CA PHE A 125 6.95 -14.38 3.91
C PHE A 125 7.30 -14.34 2.42
N HIS A 126 6.35 -14.63 1.53
CA HIS A 126 6.59 -14.60 0.10
C HIS A 126 6.40 -13.19 -0.46
N PHE A 127 7.43 -12.37 -0.36
CA PHE A 127 7.49 -11.07 -1.03
C PHE A 127 7.84 -11.27 -2.50
N ASN A 128 7.02 -10.76 -3.39
CA ASN A 128 7.21 -10.84 -4.83
C ASN A 128 7.31 -9.41 -5.37
N PHE A 129 8.53 -8.89 -5.47
CA PHE A 129 8.77 -7.51 -5.87
C PHE A 129 8.64 -7.32 -7.37
N MET A 130 7.88 -6.30 -7.75
CA MET A 130 7.81 -5.74 -9.10
C MET A 130 8.81 -4.59 -9.24
N LEU A 131 9.23 -4.29 -10.46
CA LEU A 131 10.07 -3.12 -10.73
C LEU A 131 9.18 -1.90 -10.98
N PRO A 132 9.32 -0.80 -10.23
CA PRO A 132 8.59 0.43 -10.48
C PRO A 132 8.71 0.92 -11.92
N SER A 133 7.58 1.22 -12.55
CA SER A 133 7.52 1.64 -13.96
C SER A 133 7.62 3.16 -14.14
N CYS A 134 7.08 3.91 -13.18
CA CYS A 134 6.86 5.35 -13.25
C CYS A 134 7.52 6.06 -12.05
N VAL A 135 8.80 6.37 -12.15
CA VAL A 135 9.57 7.08 -11.11
C VAL A 135 10.35 8.22 -11.77
N PRO A 136 9.93 9.48 -11.56
CA PRO A 136 8.65 9.92 -10.98
C PRO A 136 7.44 9.58 -11.87
N SER A 137 6.22 9.78 -11.33
CA SER A 137 4.98 9.56 -12.08
C SER A 137 4.88 10.51 -13.28
N THR A 138 5.35 11.74 -13.12
CA THR A 138 5.40 12.76 -14.18
C THR A 138 6.63 13.67 -14.03
N ASN A 139 6.91 14.49 -15.09
CA ASN A 139 7.90 15.56 -15.05
C ASN A 139 7.37 16.86 -14.37
N HIS A 140 6.11 16.87 -13.94
CA HIS A 140 5.44 18.03 -13.35
C HIS A 140 5.66 18.15 -11.83
N GLU A 141 6.44 17.26 -11.26
CA GLU A 141 6.83 17.21 -9.85
C GLU A 141 8.33 16.93 -9.71
N THR A 142 8.88 17.09 -8.50
CA THR A 142 10.27 16.76 -8.18
C THR A 142 10.31 15.58 -7.24
N ALA A 143 10.84 14.45 -7.68
CA ALA A 143 11.13 13.29 -6.86
C ALA A 143 12.61 13.26 -6.44
N GLY A 144 12.95 12.39 -5.49
CA GLY A 144 14.33 12.16 -5.05
C GLY A 144 15.16 11.38 -6.07
N ALA A 145 14.51 10.64 -6.96
CA ALA A 145 15.18 9.83 -7.98
C ALA A 145 14.39 9.71 -9.27
N THR A 146 15.03 9.15 -10.29
CA THR A 146 14.40 8.80 -11.56
C THR A 146 14.84 7.40 -11.96
N ILE A 147 13.94 6.57 -12.47
CA ILE A 147 14.26 5.28 -13.09
C ILE A 147 13.92 5.39 -14.59
N ASP A 148 14.94 5.51 -15.41
CA ASP A 148 14.81 5.58 -16.87
C ASP A 148 14.71 4.21 -17.55
N ALA A 149 14.45 4.18 -18.86
CA ALA A 149 14.33 2.96 -19.63
C ALA A 149 15.63 2.12 -19.66
N GLN A 150 16.81 2.77 -19.58
CA GLN A 150 18.07 2.05 -19.53
C GLN A 150 18.23 1.33 -18.19
N GLN A 151 17.92 2.00 -17.09
CA GLN A 151 17.92 1.42 -15.73
C GLN A 151 16.87 0.32 -15.63
N THR A 152 15.65 0.55 -16.16
CA THR A 152 14.61 -0.48 -16.22
C THR A 152 15.08 -1.72 -16.98
N ALA A 153 15.73 -1.56 -18.13
CA ALA A 153 16.25 -2.69 -18.91
C ALA A 153 17.35 -3.49 -18.19
N GLN A 154 18.07 -2.87 -17.27
CA GLN A 154 19.06 -3.55 -16.43
C GLN A 154 18.39 -4.24 -15.23
N LEU A 155 17.54 -3.53 -14.50
CA LEU A 155 16.94 -4.01 -13.25
C LEU A 155 15.91 -5.12 -13.48
N ILE A 156 15.16 -5.08 -14.58
CA ILE A 156 14.15 -6.09 -14.90
C ILE A 156 14.75 -7.49 -15.13
N THR A 157 16.08 -7.59 -15.36
CA THR A 157 16.78 -8.87 -15.53
C THR A 157 17.04 -9.59 -14.20
N ARG A 158 16.85 -8.95 -13.06
CA ARG A 158 17.09 -9.51 -11.73
C ARG A 158 16.12 -10.65 -11.43
N ASP A 159 16.59 -11.70 -10.77
CA ASP A 159 15.78 -12.86 -10.36
C ASP A 159 14.82 -12.54 -9.20
N ASP A 160 15.15 -11.52 -8.39
CA ASP A 160 14.33 -11.06 -7.27
C ASP A 160 13.27 -10.01 -7.68
N ILE A 161 13.15 -9.69 -8.97
CA ILE A 161 12.10 -8.88 -9.58
C ILE A 161 11.24 -9.78 -10.45
N ILE A 162 9.92 -9.86 -10.19
CA ILE A 162 9.03 -10.76 -10.90
C ILE A 162 8.33 -10.14 -12.11
N GLY A 163 8.22 -8.81 -12.20
CA GLY A 163 7.49 -8.11 -13.26
C GLY A 163 7.80 -6.62 -13.30
N LEU A 164 7.16 -5.90 -14.20
CA LEU A 164 7.09 -4.43 -14.23
C LEU A 164 5.81 -4.01 -13.51
N ALA A 165 5.95 -3.17 -12.50
CA ALA A 165 4.86 -2.69 -11.68
C ALA A 165 3.90 -1.79 -12.46
N GLU A 166 2.87 -1.32 -11.80
CA GLU A 166 1.76 -0.58 -12.39
C GLU A 166 2.21 0.53 -13.36
N MET A 167 1.70 0.45 -14.58
CA MET A 167 1.98 1.43 -15.63
C MET A 167 1.00 2.60 -15.54
N MET A 168 1.27 3.54 -14.64
CA MET A 168 0.43 4.72 -14.38
C MET A 168 0.41 5.71 -15.55
N ASN A 169 1.45 5.74 -16.38
CA ASN A 169 1.50 6.64 -17.52
C ASN A 169 0.69 6.11 -18.72
N ALA A 170 -0.63 5.95 -18.54
CA ALA A 170 -1.51 5.51 -19.61
C ALA A 170 -1.44 6.41 -20.88
N PRO A 171 -1.40 7.75 -20.78
CA PRO A 171 -1.18 8.59 -21.97
C PRO A 171 0.12 8.24 -22.72
N GLY A 172 1.22 7.99 -22.01
CA GLY A 172 2.50 7.60 -22.61
C GLY A 172 2.41 6.27 -23.37
N VAL A 173 1.60 5.33 -22.89
CA VAL A 173 1.31 4.08 -23.63
C VAL A 173 0.44 4.34 -24.85
N ILE A 174 -0.67 5.07 -24.69
CA ILE A 174 -1.67 5.35 -25.74
C ILE A 174 -1.06 6.12 -26.91
N TYR A 175 -0.16 7.07 -26.62
CA TYR A 175 0.52 7.91 -27.61
C TYR A 175 1.93 7.42 -27.97
N GLU A 176 2.29 6.21 -27.52
CA GLU A 176 3.54 5.53 -27.87
C GLU A 176 4.80 6.34 -27.49
N ASP A 177 4.82 6.93 -26.29
CA ASP A 177 6.01 7.62 -25.79
C ASP A 177 7.21 6.66 -25.78
N ALA A 178 8.34 7.11 -26.34
CA ALA A 178 9.50 6.25 -26.57
C ALA A 178 10.11 5.69 -25.29
N GLU A 179 10.13 6.48 -24.21
CA GLU A 179 10.66 6.08 -22.90
C GLU A 179 9.75 5.03 -22.25
N VAL A 180 8.43 5.27 -22.25
CA VAL A 180 7.43 4.35 -21.70
C VAL A 180 7.44 3.02 -22.46
N MET A 181 7.42 3.08 -23.80
CA MET A 181 7.43 1.87 -24.62
C MET A 181 8.72 1.06 -24.51
N ALA A 182 9.86 1.72 -24.27
CA ALA A 182 11.14 1.02 -24.03
C ALA A 182 11.13 0.24 -22.71
N LYS A 183 10.53 0.77 -21.64
CA LYS A 183 10.34 0.05 -20.36
C LYS A 183 9.45 -1.18 -20.52
N ILE A 184 8.31 -1.04 -21.20
CA ILE A 184 7.40 -2.14 -21.53
C ILE A 184 8.12 -3.23 -22.34
N GLN A 185 8.87 -2.85 -23.38
CA GLN A 185 9.65 -3.79 -24.19
C GLN A 185 10.72 -4.52 -23.40
N ALA A 186 11.32 -3.86 -22.39
CA ALA A 186 12.30 -4.51 -21.52
C ALA A 186 11.66 -5.66 -20.71
N ALA A 187 10.45 -5.45 -20.15
CA ALA A 187 9.71 -6.50 -19.44
C ALA A 187 9.32 -7.66 -20.39
N HIS A 188 8.85 -7.35 -21.60
CA HIS A 188 8.52 -8.38 -22.60
C HIS A 188 9.71 -9.25 -22.98
N LYS A 189 10.89 -8.67 -23.17
CA LYS A 189 12.12 -9.43 -23.47
C LYS A 189 12.46 -10.46 -22.39
N MET A 190 12.05 -10.20 -21.15
CA MET A 190 12.27 -11.09 -20.01
C MET A 190 11.08 -12.02 -19.75
N ASN A 191 10.00 -11.96 -20.55
CA ASN A 191 8.73 -12.66 -20.34
C ASN A 191 8.14 -12.41 -18.93
N LYS A 192 8.28 -11.20 -18.41
CA LYS A 192 7.78 -10.77 -17.11
C LYS A 192 6.44 -10.06 -17.28
N PRO A 193 5.46 -10.27 -16.38
CA PRO A 193 4.17 -9.59 -16.43
C PRO A 193 4.34 -8.08 -16.25
N ILE A 194 3.36 -7.33 -16.75
CA ILE A 194 3.27 -5.88 -16.61
C ILE A 194 1.93 -5.58 -15.99
N ASP A 195 1.93 -4.93 -14.85
CA ASP A 195 0.71 -4.47 -14.19
C ASP A 195 0.30 -3.09 -14.69
N GLY A 196 -0.97 -2.78 -14.55
CA GLY A 196 -1.57 -1.55 -15.04
C GLY A 196 -2.25 -0.74 -13.95
N HIS A 197 -2.41 0.54 -14.30
CA HIS A 197 -3.14 1.57 -13.56
C HIS A 197 -3.80 2.47 -14.61
N ALA A 198 -5.09 2.23 -14.86
CA ALA A 198 -5.77 2.83 -16.02
C ALA A 198 -7.19 3.31 -15.66
N PRO A 199 -7.34 4.29 -14.70
CA PRO A 199 -8.64 4.79 -14.31
C PRO A 199 -9.35 5.43 -15.50
N LYS A 200 -10.59 4.99 -15.76
CA LYS A 200 -11.47 5.51 -16.83
C LYS A 200 -10.92 5.37 -18.27
N VAL A 201 -9.86 4.60 -18.48
CA VAL A 201 -9.38 4.29 -19.82
C VAL A 201 -10.33 3.27 -20.45
N THR A 202 -10.96 3.62 -21.57
CA THR A 202 -11.99 2.84 -22.28
C THR A 202 -11.83 2.97 -23.80
N GLY A 203 -12.60 2.22 -24.58
CA GLY A 203 -12.68 2.34 -26.03
C GLY A 203 -11.38 2.00 -26.76
N GLU A 204 -11.01 2.86 -27.72
CA GLU A 204 -9.81 2.66 -28.55
C GLU A 204 -8.53 2.84 -27.75
N ASP A 205 -8.52 3.74 -26.77
CA ASP A 205 -7.37 3.99 -25.92
C ASP A 205 -7.09 2.77 -25.01
N LEU A 206 -8.14 2.13 -24.48
CA LEU A 206 -8.01 0.87 -23.76
C LEU A 206 -7.43 -0.24 -24.65
N ARG A 207 -7.87 -0.35 -25.90
CA ARG A 207 -7.30 -1.34 -26.84
C ARG A 207 -5.80 -1.16 -27.03
N LYS A 208 -5.34 0.09 -27.16
CA LYS A 208 -3.89 0.38 -27.26
C LYS A 208 -3.15 0.01 -25.99
N TYR A 209 -3.71 0.36 -24.83
CA TYR A 209 -3.12 0.07 -23.53
C TYR A 209 -2.96 -1.44 -23.31
N VAL A 210 -4.00 -2.23 -23.58
CA VAL A 210 -3.96 -3.70 -23.52
C VAL A 210 -3.02 -4.30 -24.57
N ALA A 211 -3.03 -3.76 -25.80
CA ALA A 211 -2.15 -4.22 -26.89
C ALA A 211 -0.66 -4.02 -26.58
N ALA A 212 -0.30 -3.09 -25.69
CA ALA A 212 1.04 -2.95 -25.18
C ALA A 212 1.46 -4.10 -24.23
N GLY A 213 0.54 -5.02 -23.90
CA GLY A 213 0.80 -6.22 -23.07
C GLY A 213 0.64 -5.99 -21.58
N ILE A 214 -0.03 -4.92 -21.17
CA ILE A 214 -0.38 -4.65 -19.77
C ILE A 214 -1.54 -5.57 -19.40
N SER A 215 -1.41 -6.29 -18.29
CA SER A 215 -2.20 -7.50 -18.01
C SER A 215 -3.23 -7.36 -16.89
N THR A 216 -3.14 -6.29 -16.07
CA THR A 216 -4.01 -6.06 -14.91
C THR A 216 -4.47 -4.60 -14.82
N ASP A 217 -5.52 -4.34 -14.04
CA ASP A 217 -5.92 -3.01 -13.59
C ASP A 217 -6.65 -3.10 -12.26
N HIS A 218 -6.38 -2.17 -11.34
CA HIS A 218 -7.02 -2.07 -10.02
C HIS A 218 -7.83 -0.77 -9.85
N GLU A 219 -7.89 0.09 -10.88
CA GLU A 219 -8.49 1.43 -10.85
C GLU A 219 -9.94 1.48 -11.34
N CYS A 220 -10.52 0.35 -11.75
CA CYS A 220 -11.91 0.35 -12.18
C CYS A 220 -12.85 0.84 -11.09
N SER A 221 -13.79 1.72 -11.46
CA SER A 221 -14.80 2.29 -10.57
C SER A 221 -16.21 1.74 -10.79
N SER A 222 -16.46 1.03 -11.90
CA SER A 222 -17.75 0.43 -12.23
C SER A 222 -17.60 -0.95 -12.88
N VAL A 223 -18.69 -1.74 -12.82
CA VAL A 223 -18.76 -3.06 -13.47
C VAL A 223 -18.63 -2.94 -14.99
N GLU A 224 -19.17 -1.88 -15.59
CA GLU A 224 -19.12 -1.65 -17.03
C GLU A 224 -17.68 -1.43 -17.49
N GLU A 225 -16.92 -0.59 -16.80
CA GLU A 225 -15.50 -0.36 -17.05
C GLU A 225 -14.70 -1.67 -16.88
N ALA A 226 -14.93 -2.39 -15.78
CA ALA A 226 -14.28 -3.65 -15.52
C ALA A 226 -14.55 -4.70 -16.61
N LYS A 227 -15.80 -4.85 -17.06
CA LYS A 227 -16.17 -5.78 -18.13
C LYS A 227 -15.50 -5.46 -19.47
N GLU A 228 -15.39 -4.19 -19.83
CA GLU A 228 -14.68 -3.80 -21.06
C GLU A 228 -13.20 -4.23 -21.02
N LYS A 229 -12.54 -4.10 -19.87
CA LYS A 229 -11.15 -4.55 -19.67
C LYS A 229 -11.05 -6.06 -19.68
N LEU A 230 -11.95 -6.77 -18.99
CA LEU A 230 -12.03 -8.24 -18.95
C LEU A 230 -12.25 -8.84 -20.37
N ASP A 231 -13.11 -8.24 -21.17
CA ASP A 231 -13.40 -8.68 -22.54
C ASP A 231 -12.18 -8.56 -23.46
N LEU A 232 -11.23 -7.69 -23.14
CA LEU A 232 -9.94 -7.56 -23.83
C LEU A 232 -8.85 -8.46 -23.25
N GLY A 233 -9.15 -9.25 -22.20
CA GLY A 233 -8.22 -10.19 -21.56
C GLY A 233 -7.39 -9.61 -20.43
N MET A 234 -7.65 -8.36 -20.03
CA MET A 234 -7.03 -7.75 -18.85
C MET A 234 -7.72 -8.24 -17.58
N LYS A 235 -6.94 -8.60 -16.54
CA LYS A 235 -7.49 -9.00 -15.24
C LYS A 235 -7.81 -7.79 -14.39
N ILE A 236 -8.83 -7.92 -13.54
CA ILE A 236 -9.24 -6.88 -12.61
C ILE A 236 -8.83 -7.26 -11.19
N ILE A 237 -8.09 -6.39 -10.55
CA ILE A 237 -7.73 -6.52 -9.15
C ILE A 237 -8.69 -5.64 -8.34
N ILE A 238 -9.54 -6.28 -7.55
CA ILE A 238 -10.52 -5.60 -6.69
C ILE A 238 -9.79 -5.13 -5.44
N ARG A 239 -9.83 -3.83 -5.20
CA ARG A 239 -9.04 -3.16 -4.19
C ARG A 239 -9.87 -2.67 -3.01
N GLU A 240 -9.27 -2.73 -1.82
CA GLU A 240 -9.79 -2.13 -0.60
C GLU A 240 -8.64 -1.43 0.15
N GLY A 241 -8.33 -0.21 -0.29
CA GLY A 241 -7.34 0.67 0.35
C GLY A 241 -7.99 1.61 1.36
N SER A 242 -7.18 2.42 2.06
CA SER A 242 -7.68 3.36 3.08
C SER A 242 -8.48 4.54 2.49
N ALA A 243 -8.11 5.02 1.30
CA ALA A 243 -8.76 6.15 0.63
C ALA A 243 -9.45 5.78 -0.68
N ALA A 244 -9.20 4.58 -1.20
CA ALA A 244 -9.74 4.14 -2.48
C ALA A 244 -10.22 2.69 -2.38
N CYS A 245 -11.53 2.52 -2.48
CA CYS A 245 -12.24 1.26 -2.29
C CYS A 245 -13.16 1.03 -3.48
N ASN A 246 -13.03 -0.12 -4.15
CA ASN A 246 -13.92 -0.45 -5.26
C ASN A 246 -14.65 -1.80 -5.10
N PHE A 247 -14.47 -2.49 -3.97
CA PHE A 247 -15.12 -3.78 -3.72
C PHE A 247 -16.64 -3.70 -3.88
N GLU A 248 -17.30 -2.71 -3.26
CA GLU A 248 -18.78 -2.60 -3.30
C GLU A 248 -19.29 -2.36 -4.74
N SER A 249 -18.51 -1.73 -5.59
CA SER A 249 -18.84 -1.55 -7.00
C SER A 249 -18.57 -2.82 -7.83
N LEU A 250 -17.48 -3.56 -7.53
CA LEU A 250 -16.95 -4.59 -8.42
C LEU A 250 -17.18 -6.04 -7.98
N TYR A 251 -17.62 -6.30 -6.74
CA TYR A 251 -17.81 -7.68 -6.27
C TYR A 251 -18.65 -8.57 -7.21
N PRO A 252 -19.62 -8.07 -8.01
CA PRO A 252 -20.40 -8.94 -8.89
C PRO A 252 -19.57 -9.66 -9.95
N ILE A 253 -18.44 -9.05 -10.40
CA ILE A 253 -17.58 -9.69 -11.43
C ILE A 253 -16.91 -10.97 -10.92
N ILE A 254 -16.74 -11.16 -9.61
CA ILE A 254 -16.22 -12.41 -9.03
C ILE A 254 -17.13 -13.60 -9.37
N GLY A 255 -18.45 -13.37 -9.42
CA GLY A 255 -19.42 -14.38 -9.81
C GLY A 255 -19.30 -14.83 -11.26
N GLU A 256 -18.90 -13.92 -12.15
CA GLU A 256 -18.88 -14.12 -13.59
C GLU A 256 -17.47 -14.46 -14.12
N TYR A 257 -16.41 -13.85 -13.54
CA TYR A 257 -15.02 -13.92 -14.05
C TYR A 257 -14.00 -14.28 -12.95
N PRO A 258 -14.18 -15.38 -12.18
CA PRO A 258 -13.31 -15.69 -11.04
C PRO A 258 -11.85 -15.98 -11.46
N GLU A 259 -11.60 -16.36 -12.71
CA GLU A 259 -10.25 -16.63 -13.24
C GLU A 259 -9.54 -15.35 -13.70
N MET A 260 -10.29 -14.25 -13.74
CA MET A 260 -9.82 -12.95 -14.21
C MET A 260 -9.89 -11.88 -13.11
N THR A 261 -10.27 -12.26 -11.89
CA THR A 261 -10.34 -11.37 -10.73
C THR A 261 -9.33 -11.73 -9.66
N LEU A 262 -8.78 -10.73 -9.00
CA LEU A 262 -7.84 -10.83 -7.89
C LEU A 262 -8.29 -9.85 -6.79
N PHE A 263 -7.73 -9.99 -5.57
CA PHE A 263 -7.89 -9.03 -4.48
C PHE A 263 -6.58 -8.34 -4.17
N CYS A 264 -6.65 -7.07 -3.77
CA CYS A 264 -5.51 -6.34 -3.25
C CYS A 264 -5.89 -5.34 -2.15
N SER A 265 -4.88 -4.85 -1.45
CA SER A 265 -4.99 -3.75 -0.51
C SER A 265 -4.57 -2.42 -1.10
N ASP A 266 -3.63 -2.42 -2.05
CA ASP A 266 -3.05 -1.21 -2.62
C ASP A 266 -2.46 -0.30 -1.50
N ASP A 267 -3.00 0.88 -1.27
CA ASP A 267 -2.62 1.81 -0.20
C ASP A 267 -3.51 1.63 1.04
N MET A 268 -3.05 0.87 2.01
CA MET A 268 -3.84 0.55 3.21
C MET A 268 -3.05 0.77 4.50
N TYR A 269 -3.61 1.57 5.41
CA TYR A 269 -3.06 1.78 6.74
C TYR A 269 -3.34 0.60 7.69
N PRO A 270 -2.45 0.32 8.66
CA PRO A 270 -2.59 -0.85 9.55
C PRO A 270 -3.78 -0.75 10.52
N ASP A 271 -4.27 0.43 10.85
CA ASP A 271 -5.48 0.60 11.67
C ASP A 271 -6.74 0.20 10.89
N ASP A 272 -6.81 0.49 9.59
CA ASP A 272 -7.92 0.06 8.74
C ASP A 272 -7.91 -1.47 8.55
N VAL A 273 -6.73 -2.10 8.43
CA VAL A 273 -6.62 -3.58 8.47
C VAL A 273 -7.22 -4.16 9.75
N THR A 274 -7.00 -3.51 10.89
CA THR A 274 -7.57 -3.95 12.17
C THR A 274 -9.09 -3.78 12.22
N GLU A 275 -9.62 -2.73 11.60
CA GLU A 275 -11.05 -2.39 11.66
C GLU A 275 -11.89 -3.22 10.68
N ILE A 276 -11.49 -3.31 9.41
CA ILE A 276 -12.29 -3.93 8.34
C ILE A 276 -11.76 -5.29 7.89
N GLY A 277 -10.57 -5.68 8.32
CA GLY A 277 -9.83 -6.86 7.87
C GLY A 277 -8.94 -6.53 6.68
N TYR A 278 -8.16 -7.50 6.26
CA TYR A 278 -7.24 -7.44 5.13
C TYR A 278 -7.84 -8.22 3.93
N ILE A 279 -7.08 -9.05 3.23
CA ILE A 279 -7.63 -9.92 2.18
C ILE A 279 -8.70 -10.87 2.74
N ASN A 280 -8.54 -11.36 3.98
CA ASN A 280 -9.59 -12.14 4.68
C ASN A 280 -10.90 -11.34 4.85
N GLY A 281 -10.83 -10.02 5.01
CA GLY A 281 -11.99 -9.13 5.04
C GLY A 281 -12.75 -9.12 3.73
N LEU A 282 -12.05 -9.04 2.59
CA LEU A 282 -12.64 -9.13 1.26
C LEU A 282 -13.28 -10.50 0.99
N VAL A 283 -12.61 -11.58 1.40
CA VAL A 283 -13.14 -12.95 1.31
C VAL A 283 -14.43 -13.08 2.12
N ARG A 284 -14.43 -12.66 3.38
CA ARG A 284 -15.61 -12.67 4.27
C ARG A 284 -16.79 -11.88 3.69
N ARG A 285 -16.53 -10.65 3.22
CA ARG A 285 -17.55 -9.80 2.60
C ARG A 285 -18.11 -10.43 1.31
N SER A 286 -17.27 -11.05 0.49
CA SER A 286 -17.68 -11.73 -0.73
C SER A 286 -18.63 -12.89 -0.45
N VAL A 287 -18.32 -13.72 0.54
CA VAL A 287 -19.20 -14.83 0.96
C VAL A 287 -20.50 -14.29 1.57
N ALA A 288 -20.45 -13.22 2.35
CA ALA A 288 -21.65 -12.55 2.89
C ALA A 288 -22.57 -11.95 1.80
N LYS A 289 -22.03 -11.60 0.62
CA LYS A 289 -22.79 -11.21 -0.58
C LYS A 289 -23.37 -12.43 -1.34
N ASN A 290 -23.24 -13.64 -0.81
CA ASN A 290 -23.67 -14.90 -1.42
C ASN A 290 -22.97 -15.25 -2.74
N LEU A 291 -21.74 -14.80 -2.94
CA LEU A 291 -20.94 -15.24 -4.07
C LEU A 291 -20.54 -16.72 -3.89
N PRO A 292 -20.40 -17.50 -4.98
CA PRO A 292 -19.98 -18.89 -4.89
C PRO A 292 -18.60 -19.00 -4.19
N LEU A 293 -18.52 -19.80 -3.13
CA LEU A 293 -17.29 -19.97 -2.34
C LEU A 293 -16.05 -20.23 -3.21
N TRP A 294 -16.19 -21.15 -4.17
CA TRP A 294 -15.06 -21.51 -5.04
C TRP A 294 -14.56 -20.36 -5.90
N ASN A 295 -15.44 -19.46 -6.32
CA ASN A 295 -15.06 -18.27 -7.07
C ASN A 295 -14.29 -17.30 -6.18
N VAL A 296 -14.76 -17.11 -4.93
CA VAL A 296 -14.09 -16.24 -3.95
C VAL A 296 -12.69 -16.76 -3.63
N LEU A 297 -12.56 -18.07 -3.34
CA LEU A 297 -11.27 -18.68 -3.04
C LEU A 297 -10.34 -18.70 -4.28
N GLN A 298 -10.90 -18.80 -5.47
CA GLN A 298 -10.15 -18.68 -6.70
C GLN A 298 -9.55 -17.28 -6.84
N THR A 299 -10.33 -16.23 -6.59
CA THR A 299 -9.89 -14.83 -6.61
C THR A 299 -8.81 -14.56 -5.54
N ALA A 300 -8.96 -15.12 -4.33
CA ALA A 300 -8.07 -14.84 -3.21
C ALA A 300 -6.76 -15.66 -3.19
N CYS A 301 -6.76 -16.86 -3.81
CA CYS A 301 -5.65 -17.80 -3.72
C CYS A 301 -5.12 -18.21 -5.09
N THR A 302 -5.98 -18.81 -5.93
CA THR A 302 -5.53 -19.54 -7.14
C THR A 302 -5.17 -18.60 -8.29
N THR A 303 -6.00 -17.57 -8.55
CA THR A 303 -5.78 -16.64 -9.66
C THR A 303 -4.47 -15.87 -9.53
N PRO A 304 -4.13 -15.26 -8.35
CA PRO A 304 -2.85 -14.56 -8.22
C PRO A 304 -1.65 -15.50 -8.34
N VAL A 305 -1.69 -16.69 -7.72
CA VAL A 305 -0.59 -17.68 -7.83
C VAL A 305 -0.33 -18.05 -9.30
N LYS A 306 -1.38 -18.28 -10.08
CA LYS A 306 -1.25 -18.65 -11.51
C LYS A 306 -0.83 -17.47 -12.38
N HIS A 307 -1.38 -16.27 -12.11
CA HIS A 307 -1.10 -15.10 -12.94
C HIS A 307 0.36 -14.67 -12.86
N TYR A 308 0.88 -14.57 -11.65
CA TYR A 308 2.26 -14.14 -11.40
C TYR A 308 3.25 -15.32 -11.34
N ASN A 309 2.79 -16.56 -11.57
CA ASN A 309 3.60 -17.78 -11.47
C ASN A 309 4.35 -17.87 -10.13
N LEU A 310 3.62 -17.65 -9.03
CA LEU A 310 4.19 -17.61 -7.68
C LEU A 310 4.62 -19.02 -7.24
N LYS A 311 5.57 -19.03 -6.32
CA LYS A 311 6.06 -20.27 -5.68
C LYS A 311 5.26 -20.66 -4.44
N SER A 312 4.25 -19.88 -4.05
CA SER A 312 3.38 -20.18 -2.91
C SER A 312 2.53 -21.41 -3.18
N GLY A 313 2.35 -22.25 -2.16
CA GLY A 313 1.59 -23.48 -2.26
C GLY A 313 0.08 -23.27 -2.39
N LEU A 314 -0.60 -24.17 -3.09
CA LEU A 314 -2.06 -24.25 -3.21
C LEU A 314 -2.65 -25.45 -2.46
N LEU A 315 -1.95 -25.91 -1.40
CA LEU A 315 -2.30 -27.06 -0.57
C LEU A 315 -2.40 -28.35 -1.40
N GLN A 316 -1.33 -28.65 -2.17
CA GLN A 316 -1.18 -29.88 -2.93
C GLN A 316 0.06 -30.63 -2.48
N GLU A 317 0.10 -31.96 -2.70
CA GLU A 317 1.30 -32.75 -2.44
C GLU A 317 2.47 -32.26 -3.32
N GLY A 318 3.61 -32.01 -2.69
CA GLY A 318 4.81 -31.43 -3.30
C GLY A 318 4.92 -29.92 -3.21
N ASP A 319 3.84 -29.21 -2.91
CA ASP A 319 3.86 -27.76 -2.71
C ASP A 319 4.65 -27.36 -1.45
N PRO A 320 5.17 -26.13 -1.38
CA PRO A 320 5.50 -25.51 -0.12
C PRO A 320 4.30 -25.54 0.82
N ALA A 321 4.54 -25.80 2.10
CA ALA A 321 3.48 -25.84 3.10
C ALA A 321 3.07 -24.43 3.53
N ASP A 322 2.40 -23.72 2.60
CA ASP A 322 1.87 -22.36 2.73
C ASP A 322 0.34 -22.46 2.80
N PHE A 323 -0.20 -22.39 3.99
CA PHE A 323 -1.64 -22.55 4.20
C PHE A 323 -2.11 -21.88 5.51
N ILE A 324 -3.41 -21.76 5.63
CA ILE A 324 -4.05 -21.23 6.84
C ILE A 324 -5.01 -22.25 7.42
N VAL A 325 -5.21 -22.15 8.73
CA VAL A 325 -6.28 -22.84 9.46
C VAL A 325 -7.30 -21.81 9.88
N VAL A 326 -8.58 -22.01 9.52
CA VAL A 326 -9.67 -21.10 9.85
C VAL A 326 -10.77 -21.81 10.64
N ASN A 327 -11.54 -21.04 11.40
CA ASN A 327 -12.65 -21.55 12.22
C ASN A 327 -13.83 -22.06 11.39
N ASN A 328 -14.17 -21.37 10.31
CA ASN A 328 -15.25 -21.73 9.39
C ASN A 328 -15.09 -20.97 8.05
N LEU A 329 -15.93 -21.29 7.06
CA LEU A 329 -15.91 -20.70 5.73
C LEU A 329 -16.94 -19.55 5.54
N GLN A 330 -17.41 -18.95 6.61
CA GLN A 330 -18.22 -17.74 6.65
C GLN A 330 -17.42 -16.56 7.22
N ASP A 331 -16.84 -16.77 8.41
CA ASP A 331 -16.14 -15.71 9.14
C ASP A 331 -14.65 -15.63 8.77
N PHE A 332 -14.08 -16.75 8.32
CA PHE A 332 -12.65 -16.85 7.97
C PHE A 332 -11.73 -16.27 9.05
N GLN A 333 -12.05 -16.54 10.34
CA GLN A 333 -11.17 -16.17 11.42
C GLN A 333 -9.91 -17.03 11.36
N ILE A 334 -8.76 -16.39 11.24
CA ILE A 334 -7.47 -17.07 11.15
C ILE A 334 -7.11 -17.66 12.51
N LEU A 335 -6.93 -18.97 12.58
CA LEU A 335 -6.48 -19.69 13.77
C LEU A 335 -4.96 -19.92 13.74
N SER A 336 -4.42 -20.24 12.56
CA SER A 336 -2.98 -20.36 12.34
C SER A 336 -2.63 -20.05 10.89
N THR A 337 -1.42 -19.54 10.67
CA THR A 337 -0.82 -19.33 9.36
C THR A 337 0.51 -20.07 9.29
N TYR A 338 0.69 -20.84 8.23
CA TYR A 338 1.90 -21.61 7.95
C TYR A 338 2.57 -21.10 6.68
N ILE A 339 3.88 -20.91 6.72
CA ILE A 339 4.72 -20.59 5.56
C ILE A 339 5.92 -21.50 5.55
N ASN A 340 6.11 -22.24 4.44
CA ASN A 340 7.15 -23.26 4.32
C ASN A 340 7.14 -24.24 5.51
N GLY A 341 5.95 -24.62 6.01
CA GLY A 341 5.75 -25.55 7.13
C GLY A 341 5.99 -24.96 8.53
N TYR A 342 6.43 -23.73 8.62
CA TYR A 342 6.56 -23.02 9.90
C TYR A 342 5.24 -22.36 10.28
N GLU A 343 4.79 -22.59 11.51
CA GLU A 343 3.65 -21.86 12.08
C GLU A 343 4.12 -20.45 12.45
N VAL A 344 3.84 -19.48 11.56
CA VAL A 344 4.28 -18.08 11.71
C VAL A 344 3.29 -17.22 12.49
N TYR A 345 2.05 -17.68 12.60
CA TYR A 345 1.00 -17.07 13.42
C TYR A 345 0.11 -18.14 14.05
N ASN A 346 -0.32 -17.89 15.29
CA ASN A 346 -1.31 -18.69 16.00
C ASN A 346 -2.20 -17.76 16.85
N ALA A 347 -3.52 -17.89 16.74
CA ALA A 347 -4.48 -17.00 17.39
C ALA A 347 -4.35 -16.95 18.93
N ASN A 348 -3.79 -18.00 19.56
CA ASN A 348 -3.62 -18.04 21.02
C ASN A 348 -2.32 -17.35 21.48
N SER A 349 -1.30 -17.27 20.64
CA SER A 349 0.03 -16.75 20.99
C SER A 349 0.48 -15.55 20.15
N GLY A 350 -0.30 -15.17 19.11
CA GLY A 350 0.05 -14.12 18.17
C GLY A 350 1.09 -14.56 17.13
N VAL A 351 1.80 -13.60 16.57
CA VAL A 351 2.92 -13.83 15.66
C VAL A 351 4.04 -14.57 16.40
N THR A 352 4.48 -15.68 15.84
CA THR A 352 5.50 -16.53 16.46
C THR A 352 6.92 -16.11 16.06
N ASP A 353 7.93 -16.54 16.84
CA ASP A 353 9.34 -16.31 16.50
C ASP A 353 9.74 -16.98 15.18
N ALA A 354 8.96 -17.98 14.73
CA ALA A 354 9.21 -18.68 13.48
C ALA A 354 8.98 -17.77 12.23
N LEU A 355 8.28 -16.66 12.36
CA LEU A 355 8.16 -15.68 11.28
C LEU A 355 9.52 -15.05 10.96
N MET A 356 10.32 -14.76 11.98
CA MET A 356 11.60 -14.08 11.76
C MET A 356 12.69 -15.06 11.35
N THR A 357 13.57 -14.62 10.46
CA THR A 357 14.75 -15.37 10.03
C THR A 357 16.00 -14.90 10.80
N ASP A 358 17.09 -15.68 10.71
CA ASP A 358 18.40 -15.27 11.22
C ASP A 358 19.15 -14.33 10.27
N TYR A 359 18.49 -13.85 9.21
CA TYR A 359 19.11 -12.98 8.21
C TYR A 359 19.58 -11.67 8.83
N LYS A 360 20.81 -11.30 8.51
CA LYS A 360 21.39 -10.00 8.86
C LYS A 360 21.92 -9.37 7.61
N SER A 361 21.44 -8.16 7.32
CA SER A 361 21.96 -7.41 6.20
C SER A 361 23.47 -7.18 6.34
N SER A 362 24.18 -7.40 5.26
CA SER A 362 25.59 -7.01 5.11
C SER A 362 25.73 -5.63 4.48
N GLN A 363 24.62 -5.01 4.08
CA GLN A 363 24.57 -3.70 3.43
C GLN A 363 24.21 -2.60 4.42
N SER A 364 24.68 -1.40 4.13
CA SER A 364 24.28 -0.19 4.82
C SER A 364 23.59 0.72 3.80
N PHE A 365 22.37 1.14 4.11
CA PHE A 365 21.54 1.95 3.23
C PHE A 365 21.44 3.38 3.74
N HIS A 366 21.42 4.34 2.82
CA HIS A 366 20.95 5.70 3.12
C HIS A 366 19.43 5.65 3.18
N LEU A 367 18.90 5.84 4.38
CA LEU A 367 17.47 5.63 4.61
C LEU A 367 16.63 6.90 4.43
N ASN A 368 17.21 8.00 3.98
CA ASN A 368 16.42 9.22 3.74
C ASN A 368 17.16 10.22 2.85
N GLN A 369 16.39 11.03 2.12
CA GLN A 369 16.88 12.18 1.36
C GLN A 369 16.02 13.40 1.75
N PHE A 370 16.63 14.40 2.43
CA PHE A 370 15.88 15.48 3.04
C PHE A 370 16.72 16.75 3.23
N GLU A 371 16.57 17.72 2.30
CA GLU A 371 17.34 18.96 2.25
C GLU A 371 16.49 20.23 2.50
N ALA A 372 15.15 20.08 2.74
CA ALA A 372 14.26 21.21 3.01
C ALA A 372 14.74 22.02 4.21
N LYS A 373 14.57 23.34 4.12
CA LYS A 373 14.93 24.31 5.17
C LYS A 373 13.69 24.81 5.91
N PRO A 374 13.80 25.15 7.20
CA PRO A 374 12.69 25.72 7.95
C PRO A 374 12.12 26.97 7.28
N ILE A 375 10.79 27.09 7.33
CA ILE A 375 10.04 28.21 6.77
C ILE A 375 9.37 29.05 7.86
N THR A 376 8.99 30.28 7.52
CA THR A 376 8.15 31.12 8.36
C THR A 376 6.72 31.13 7.83
N ALA A 377 5.75 31.46 8.68
CA ALA A 377 4.36 31.60 8.26
C ALA A 377 4.19 32.62 7.10
N SER A 378 5.06 33.64 7.01
CA SER A 378 5.02 34.61 5.91
C SER A 378 5.41 34.04 4.56
N ALA A 379 6.12 32.90 4.51
CA ALA A 379 6.42 32.20 3.25
C ALA A 379 5.18 31.53 2.61
N LEU A 380 4.09 31.40 3.37
CA LEU A 380 2.83 30.81 2.93
C LEU A 380 1.77 31.85 2.51
N GLN A 381 2.12 33.13 2.55
CA GLN A 381 1.20 34.23 2.20
C GLN A 381 1.06 34.34 0.69
N VAL A 382 -0.17 34.38 0.20
CA VAL A 382 -0.52 34.55 -1.21
C VAL A 382 -1.20 35.92 -1.37
N LYS A 383 -0.67 36.78 -2.24
CA LYS A 383 -1.35 38.04 -2.58
C LYS A 383 -2.63 37.77 -3.35
N CYS A 384 -3.68 38.54 -2.99
CA CYS A 384 -4.95 38.49 -3.73
C CYS A 384 -4.81 39.32 -5.01
N GLU A 385 -4.54 38.64 -6.14
CA GLU A 385 -4.29 39.24 -7.45
C GLU A 385 -5.50 39.14 -8.39
N GLY A 386 -6.43 38.22 -8.13
CA GLY A 386 -7.63 37.96 -8.92
C GLY A 386 -8.91 38.07 -8.11
N LYS A 387 -10.05 38.03 -8.77
CA LYS A 387 -11.39 38.03 -8.17
C LYS A 387 -12.00 36.64 -8.08
N GLN A 388 -11.44 35.66 -8.79
CA GLN A 388 -11.93 34.30 -8.86
C GLN A 388 -10.80 33.33 -8.54
N LEU A 389 -10.90 32.72 -7.35
CA LEU A 389 -9.92 31.76 -6.84
C LEU A 389 -10.36 30.33 -7.21
N LYS A 390 -9.45 29.54 -7.78
CA LYS A 390 -9.64 28.10 -7.98
C LYS A 390 -9.38 27.38 -6.65
N VAL A 391 -10.34 26.57 -6.22
CA VAL A 391 -10.27 25.75 -5.02
C VAL A 391 -10.38 24.29 -5.41
N ILE A 392 -9.42 23.47 -4.97
CA ILE A 392 -9.47 22.01 -5.13
C ILE A 392 -10.63 21.49 -4.29
N THR A 393 -11.42 20.54 -4.81
CA THR A 393 -12.46 19.86 -4.02
C THR A 393 -12.09 18.40 -3.83
N ALA A 394 -11.94 17.96 -2.58
CA ALA A 394 -11.74 16.58 -2.19
C ALA A 394 -13.07 15.94 -1.77
N THR A 395 -13.22 14.65 -2.08
CA THR A 395 -14.42 13.87 -1.73
C THR A 395 -13.99 12.61 -0.98
N GLU A 396 -14.68 12.29 0.10
CA GLU A 396 -14.48 11.06 0.86
C GLU A 396 -14.54 9.82 -0.04
N GLY A 397 -13.57 8.91 0.11
CA GLY A 397 -13.50 7.64 -0.63
C GLY A 397 -13.15 7.78 -2.12
N SER A 398 -12.68 8.98 -2.56
CA SER A 398 -12.29 9.23 -3.95
C SER A 398 -10.94 9.90 -4.04
N LEU A 399 -10.07 9.40 -4.91
CA LEU A 399 -8.79 10.04 -5.27
C LEU A 399 -8.96 11.11 -6.35
N ILE A 400 -10.08 11.06 -7.08
CA ILE A 400 -10.44 12.06 -8.07
C ILE A 400 -10.87 13.33 -7.35
N THR A 401 -10.24 14.43 -7.68
CA THR A 401 -10.61 15.77 -7.17
C THR A 401 -11.57 16.47 -8.13
N GLY A 402 -12.02 17.65 -7.74
CA GLY A 402 -12.73 18.57 -8.61
C GLY A 402 -12.18 19.98 -8.44
N MET A 403 -12.85 20.95 -9.04
CA MET A 403 -12.53 22.38 -8.95
C MET A 403 -13.78 23.19 -8.68
N GLU A 404 -13.71 24.07 -7.69
CA GLU A 404 -14.72 25.12 -7.44
C GLU A 404 -14.07 26.50 -7.64
N ILE A 405 -14.81 27.46 -8.20
CA ILE A 405 -14.36 28.85 -8.36
C ILE A 405 -15.10 29.69 -7.34
N VAL A 406 -14.36 30.41 -6.47
CA VAL A 406 -14.92 31.21 -5.39
C VAL A 406 -14.36 32.63 -5.39
N GLU A 407 -15.05 33.57 -4.76
CA GLU A 407 -14.49 34.89 -4.43
C GLU A 407 -13.52 34.75 -3.24
N PRO A 408 -12.25 35.16 -3.38
CA PRO A 408 -11.26 35.00 -2.31
C PRO A 408 -11.57 35.92 -1.13
N LYS A 409 -11.46 35.37 0.10
CA LYS A 409 -11.36 36.22 1.32
C LYS A 409 -9.92 36.69 1.48
N SER A 410 -9.72 37.97 1.87
CA SER A 410 -8.39 38.53 2.11
C SER A 410 -8.29 39.27 3.42
N ASP A 411 -7.08 39.32 3.99
CA ASP A 411 -6.75 40.14 5.17
C ASP A 411 -6.59 41.62 4.80
N ALA A 412 -6.35 42.45 5.83
CA ALA A 412 -6.14 43.90 5.66
C ALA A 412 -4.86 44.27 4.87
N ALA A 413 -3.92 43.33 4.72
CA ALA A 413 -2.70 43.47 3.93
C ALA A 413 -2.86 43.00 2.48
N GLY A 414 -4.03 42.46 2.12
CA GLY A 414 -4.37 41.98 0.79
C GLY A 414 -3.85 40.56 0.50
N HIS A 415 -3.62 39.73 1.52
CA HIS A 415 -3.30 38.31 1.32
C HIS A 415 -4.56 37.45 1.41
N VAL A 416 -4.65 36.45 0.58
CA VAL A 416 -5.74 35.47 0.63
C VAL A 416 -5.66 34.64 1.92
N ILE A 417 -6.76 34.62 2.66
CA ILE A 417 -6.91 33.81 3.89
C ILE A 417 -7.85 32.63 3.66
N THR A 418 -7.81 31.67 4.57
CA THR A 418 -8.73 30.54 4.60
C THR A 418 -10.17 31.00 4.87
N ASP A 419 -11.15 30.25 4.34
CA ASP A 419 -12.57 30.46 4.59
C ASP A 419 -13.17 29.25 5.31
N VAL A 420 -12.84 29.14 6.59
CA VAL A 420 -13.20 28.00 7.44
C VAL A 420 -14.72 27.82 7.51
N GLU A 421 -15.51 28.91 7.50
CA GLU A 421 -16.98 28.84 7.53
C GLU A 421 -17.54 28.14 6.29
N ASN A 422 -16.86 28.27 5.13
CA ASN A 422 -17.22 27.60 3.88
C ASN A 422 -16.40 26.33 3.64
N GLY A 423 -15.63 25.84 4.63
CA GLY A 423 -14.83 24.62 4.59
C GLY A 423 -13.58 24.73 3.74
N ILE A 424 -13.10 25.95 3.43
CA ILE A 424 -11.90 26.19 2.60
C ILE A 424 -10.68 26.37 3.50
N ALA A 425 -9.74 25.45 3.38
CA ALA A 425 -8.43 25.46 4.04
C ALA A 425 -7.30 25.75 3.03
N LYS A 426 -6.12 26.05 3.54
CA LYS A 426 -4.91 26.24 2.74
C LYS A 426 -4.20 24.90 2.57
N LEU A 427 -3.83 24.54 1.33
CA LEU A 427 -3.01 23.39 0.97
C LEU A 427 -1.62 23.88 0.58
N VAL A 428 -0.59 23.19 1.07
CA VAL A 428 0.82 23.52 0.79
C VAL A 428 1.55 22.27 0.37
N VAL A 429 2.35 22.35 -0.70
CA VAL A 429 3.36 21.34 -1.06
C VAL A 429 4.72 22.01 -1.05
N TYR A 430 5.66 21.41 -0.31
CA TYR A 430 6.99 21.99 -0.13
C TYR A 430 8.06 20.95 -0.48
N ASN A 431 8.94 21.32 -1.43
CA ASN A 431 10.01 20.46 -1.89
C ASN A 431 10.96 20.10 -0.75
N ARG A 432 11.18 18.78 -0.56
CA ARG A 432 12.08 18.29 0.48
C ARG A 432 13.49 17.93 -0.02
N TYR A 433 13.71 17.94 -1.35
CA TYR A 433 14.92 17.41 -1.96
C TYR A 433 15.98 18.46 -2.25
N THR A 434 15.63 19.75 -2.45
CA THR A 434 16.58 20.78 -2.90
C THR A 434 16.86 21.86 -1.86
N GLY A 435 15.94 22.19 -1.00
CA GLY A 435 16.14 23.21 0.06
C GLY A 435 16.26 24.67 -0.42
N ASP A 436 15.95 24.97 -1.67
CA ASP A 436 16.01 26.32 -2.28
C ASP A 436 14.69 26.73 -2.99
N MET A 437 13.70 25.84 -3.04
CA MET A 437 12.39 26.13 -3.59
C MET A 437 11.48 26.78 -2.56
N ALA A 438 10.58 27.66 -3.02
CA ALA A 438 9.52 28.22 -2.18
C ALA A 438 8.36 27.20 -2.07
N PRO A 439 7.63 27.18 -0.91
CA PRO A 439 6.41 26.39 -0.81
C PRO A 439 5.38 26.79 -1.87
N GLN A 440 4.74 25.80 -2.48
CA GLN A 440 3.59 26.03 -3.35
C GLN A 440 2.32 26.04 -2.51
N VAL A 441 1.41 26.96 -2.82
CA VAL A 441 0.20 27.19 -2.03
C VAL A 441 -1.03 27.17 -2.93
N ALA A 442 -2.02 26.39 -2.52
CA ALA A 442 -3.36 26.36 -3.10
C ALA A 442 -4.42 26.38 -2.00
N TYR A 443 -5.67 26.28 -2.38
CA TYR A 443 -6.81 26.21 -1.45
C TYR A 443 -7.64 24.98 -1.75
N ILE A 444 -8.17 24.36 -0.70
CA ILE A 444 -8.87 23.09 -0.79
C ILE A 444 -10.12 23.08 0.10
N LYS A 445 -11.16 22.39 -0.37
CA LYS A 445 -12.43 22.14 0.31
C LYS A 445 -12.67 20.64 0.41
N GLY A 446 -13.42 20.22 1.44
CA GLY A 446 -13.83 18.82 1.65
C GLY A 446 -13.31 18.22 2.97
N PHE A 447 -12.18 18.70 3.49
CA PHE A 447 -11.67 18.26 4.80
C PHE A 447 -12.45 18.85 5.98
N ASN A 448 -13.05 20.02 5.82
CA ASN A 448 -13.90 20.71 6.80
C ASN A 448 -13.23 21.06 8.14
N LEU A 449 -11.90 21.19 8.15
CA LEU A 449 -11.17 21.65 9.35
C LEU A 449 -11.70 22.99 9.86
N GLN A 450 -11.88 23.11 11.17
CA GLN A 450 -12.31 24.33 11.85
C GLN A 450 -11.15 25.07 12.51
N LYS A 451 -10.02 24.40 12.77
CA LYS A 451 -8.80 24.95 13.37
C LYS A 451 -7.60 24.05 13.05
N GLY A 452 -6.40 24.56 13.32
CA GLY A 452 -5.17 23.76 13.29
C GLY A 452 -4.70 23.37 11.90
N ALA A 453 -3.87 22.32 11.83
CA ALA A 453 -3.26 21.83 10.61
C ALA A 453 -2.96 20.33 10.66
N LEU A 454 -2.84 19.71 9.48
CA LEU A 454 -2.33 18.37 9.21
C LEU A 454 -1.10 18.49 8.31
N ALA A 455 -0.11 17.62 8.48
CA ALA A 455 1.05 17.57 7.57
C ALA A 455 1.62 16.15 7.48
N SER A 456 2.21 15.83 6.33
CA SER A 456 2.84 14.54 6.06
C SER A 456 4.03 14.68 5.12
N THR A 457 4.99 13.77 5.22
CA THR A 457 6.01 13.53 4.19
C THR A 457 5.59 12.42 3.21
N ILE A 458 4.37 11.93 3.33
CA ILE A 458 3.73 11.08 2.33
C ILE A 458 2.87 11.98 1.47
N ALA A 459 3.27 12.15 0.21
CA ALA A 459 2.59 12.94 -0.80
C ALA A 459 2.84 12.29 -2.16
N HIS A 460 1.90 11.50 -2.62
CA HIS A 460 2.07 10.63 -3.80
C HIS A 460 2.41 11.40 -5.07
N ASP A 461 3.35 10.89 -5.89
CA ASP A 461 4.28 9.78 -5.58
C ASP A 461 5.66 10.32 -5.21
N SER A 462 5.90 11.61 -5.42
CA SER A 462 7.23 12.23 -5.21
C SER A 462 7.58 12.43 -3.73
N HIS A 463 6.61 12.30 -2.83
CA HIS A 463 6.77 12.38 -1.37
C HIS A 463 7.44 13.67 -0.88
N ASN A 464 7.06 14.79 -1.46
CA ASN A 464 7.36 16.10 -0.91
C ASN A 464 6.58 16.34 0.39
N ILE A 465 6.90 17.38 1.15
CA ILE A 465 6.11 17.71 2.33
C ILE A 465 4.76 18.27 1.88
N ILE A 466 3.66 17.68 2.33
CA ILE A 466 2.31 18.19 2.10
C ILE A 466 1.68 18.62 3.43
N ALA A 467 0.99 19.75 3.44
CA ALA A 467 0.32 20.26 4.63
C ALA A 467 -1.01 20.93 4.28
N LEU A 468 -1.97 20.81 5.19
CA LEU A 468 -3.30 21.39 5.09
C LEU A 468 -3.63 22.09 6.41
N GLY A 469 -4.16 23.32 6.39
CA GLY A 469 -4.54 23.95 7.65
C GLY A 469 -5.38 25.21 7.52
N CYS A 470 -5.86 25.67 8.67
CA CYS A 470 -6.72 26.83 8.80
C CYS A 470 -5.95 28.17 8.97
N ASN A 471 -4.64 28.12 9.22
CA ASN A 471 -3.79 29.30 9.38
C ASN A 471 -2.32 28.98 9.06
N ASP A 472 -1.58 30.01 8.66
CA ASP A 472 -0.18 29.86 8.22
C ASP A 472 0.78 29.48 9.37
N GLN A 473 0.46 29.82 10.63
CA GLN A 473 1.30 29.52 11.79
C GLN A 473 1.33 28.04 12.10
N ASP A 474 0.16 27.37 12.15
CA ASP A 474 0.07 25.94 12.43
C ASP A 474 0.64 25.11 11.27
N ILE A 475 0.42 25.55 10.02
CA ILE A 475 0.99 24.89 8.83
C ILE A 475 2.53 24.97 8.89
N ALA A 476 3.11 26.16 9.08
CA ALA A 476 4.56 26.35 9.16
C ALA A 476 5.17 25.59 10.35
N HIS A 477 4.47 25.53 11.50
CA HIS A 477 4.90 24.73 12.65
C HIS A 477 5.04 23.26 12.30
N LEU A 478 4.03 22.66 11.66
CA LEU A 478 4.07 21.26 11.29
C LEU A 478 5.10 20.96 10.20
N ILE A 479 5.22 21.80 9.17
CA ILE A 479 6.27 21.68 8.14
C ILE A 479 7.65 21.69 8.80
N ASN A 480 7.92 22.62 9.71
CA ASN A 480 9.20 22.70 10.41
C ASN A 480 9.47 21.50 11.32
N LEU A 481 8.43 20.95 11.98
CA LEU A 481 8.54 19.70 12.73
C LEU A 481 8.96 18.53 11.82
N LEU A 482 8.33 18.37 10.66
CA LEU A 482 8.69 17.32 9.70
C LEU A 482 10.11 17.51 9.12
N ILE A 483 10.58 18.74 8.98
CA ILE A 483 11.95 19.05 8.57
C ILE A 483 12.96 18.67 9.66
N GLU A 484 12.68 18.99 10.91
CA GLU A 484 13.53 18.67 12.06
C GLU A 484 13.66 17.17 12.24
N GLU A 485 12.53 16.43 12.18
CA GLU A 485 12.44 14.98 12.39
C GLU A 485 12.78 14.17 11.14
N LYS A 486 12.98 14.83 9.97
CA LYS A 486 13.28 14.18 8.69
C LYS A 486 12.20 13.23 8.18
N GLY A 487 10.95 13.50 8.51
CA GLY A 487 9.79 12.78 8.00
C GLY A 487 8.81 12.32 9.07
N GLY A 488 7.54 12.23 8.69
CA GLY A 488 6.47 11.80 9.57
C GLY A 488 5.08 12.24 9.13
N ILE A 489 4.10 11.91 9.97
CA ILE A 489 2.73 12.42 9.91
C ILE A 489 2.48 13.22 11.20
N ALA A 490 1.96 14.44 11.08
CA ALA A 490 1.79 15.34 12.21
C ALA A 490 0.44 16.06 12.17
N VAL A 491 -0.14 16.33 13.35
CA VAL A 491 -1.38 17.07 13.53
C VAL A 491 -1.19 18.06 14.66
N CYS A 492 -1.66 19.32 14.46
CA CYS A 492 -1.66 20.36 15.48
C CYS A 492 -3.02 21.05 15.54
N ASP A 493 -3.61 21.19 16.74
CA ASP A 493 -4.87 21.89 16.94
C ASP A 493 -4.69 23.35 17.41
N GLY A 494 -3.46 23.87 17.33
CA GLY A 494 -3.03 25.19 17.84
C GLY A 494 -2.51 25.15 19.28
N GLN A 495 -2.67 24.05 20.00
CA GLN A 495 -2.19 23.86 21.38
C GLN A 495 -1.44 22.54 21.58
N VAL A 496 -1.98 21.46 21.03
CA VAL A 496 -1.44 20.11 21.12
C VAL A 496 -0.92 19.70 19.75
N THR A 497 0.29 19.17 19.71
CA THR A 497 0.86 18.54 18.50
C THR A 497 1.04 17.06 18.77
N LYS A 498 0.51 16.22 17.86
CA LYS A 498 0.77 14.77 17.82
C LYS A 498 1.59 14.44 16.58
N TYR A 499 2.42 13.41 16.67
CA TYR A 499 3.40 13.08 15.64
C TYR A 499 3.70 11.57 15.60
N LEU A 500 3.75 11.03 14.40
CA LEU A 500 4.24 9.69 14.08
C LEU A 500 5.53 9.83 13.25
N PRO A 501 6.72 9.46 13.80
CA PRO A 501 7.98 9.54 13.05
C PRO A 501 8.06 8.49 11.95
N LEU A 502 8.56 8.89 10.78
CA LEU A 502 8.80 8.02 9.62
C LEU A 502 10.26 8.16 9.16
N PRO A 503 11.24 7.64 9.94
CA PRO A 503 12.67 7.85 9.66
C PRO A 503 13.16 7.14 8.40
N ILE A 504 12.43 6.14 7.89
CA ILE A 504 12.80 5.39 6.70
C ILE A 504 12.13 6.07 5.51
N ALA A 505 12.92 6.77 4.73
CA ALA A 505 12.53 7.53 3.53
C ALA A 505 11.45 8.61 3.77
N GLY A 506 11.12 8.93 5.02
CA GLY A 506 9.96 9.76 5.35
C GLY A 506 8.63 9.04 5.12
N LEU A 507 8.63 7.72 4.96
CA LEU A 507 7.49 6.89 4.60
C LEU A 507 7.19 5.82 5.64
N MET A 508 8.21 5.24 6.28
CA MET A 508 8.07 4.08 7.14
C MET A 508 8.75 4.27 8.50
N THR A 509 8.26 3.51 9.49
CA THR A 509 8.78 3.45 10.86
C THR A 509 9.13 2.00 11.25
N PRO A 510 10.19 1.77 12.04
CA PRO A 510 10.51 0.45 12.56
C PRO A 510 9.59 -0.02 13.70
N LEU A 511 8.56 0.73 14.04
CA LEU A 511 7.57 0.36 15.06
C LEU A 511 6.79 -0.89 14.64
N LEU A 512 6.30 -1.64 15.63
CA LEU A 512 5.45 -2.82 15.39
C LEU A 512 4.04 -2.40 14.93
N PRO A 513 3.30 -3.27 14.22
CA PRO A 513 1.98 -2.95 13.65
C PRO A 513 1.01 -2.32 14.65
N GLU A 514 0.88 -2.89 15.84
CA GLU A 514 0.00 -2.39 16.90
C GLU A 514 0.42 -1.00 17.43
N GLN A 515 1.70 -0.70 17.41
CA GLN A 515 2.22 0.63 17.81
C GLN A 515 1.93 1.68 16.74
N VAL A 516 2.07 1.30 15.46
CA VAL A 516 1.75 2.16 14.32
C VAL A 516 0.26 2.46 14.30
N SER A 517 -0.60 1.43 14.34
CA SER A 517 -2.06 1.57 14.38
C SER A 517 -2.50 2.50 15.50
N LYS A 518 -2.00 2.28 16.73
CA LYS A 518 -2.34 3.11 17.88
C LYS A 518 -1.99 4.59 17.65
N LYS A 519 -0.77 4.87 17.19
CA LYS A 519 -0.33 6.24 16.93
C LYS A 519 -1.10 6.89 15.79
N HIS A 520 -1.40 6.14 14.74
CA HIS A 520 -2.17 6.63 13.60
C HIS A 520 -3.62 6.96 13.99
N ILE A 521 -4.27 6.10 14.79
CA ILE A 521 -5.59 6.39 15.38
C ILE A 521 -5.55 7.68 16.21
N GLU A 522 -4.53 7.87 17.05
CA GLU A 522 -4.40 9.10 17.85
C GLU A 522 -4.30 10.37 16.98
N LEU A 523 -3.70 10.28 15.80
CA LEU A 523 -3.62 11.38 14.83
C LEU A 523 -4.99 11.62 14.17
N LYS A 524 -5.67 10.53 13.71
CA LYS A 524 -7.04 10.58 13.14
C LYS A 524 -8.03 11.21 14.14
N ASP A 525 -8.00 10.78 15.40
CA ASP A 525 -8.87 11.31 16.47
C ASP A 525 -8.66 12.82 16.69
N LEU A 526 -7.39 13.27 16.68
CA LEU A 526 -7.10 14.69 16.82
C LEU A 526 -7.61 15.48 15.60
N ALA A 527 -7.40 14.97 14.38
CA ALA A 527 -7.93 15.57 13.15
C ALA A 527 -9.47 15.67 13.18
N ALA A 528 -10.15 14.59 13.58
CA ALA A 528 -11.61 14.57 13.73
C ALA A 528 -12.09 15.58 14.78
N SER A 529 -11.39 15.72 15.91
CA SER A 529 -11.70 16.73 16.95
C SER A 529 -11.55 18.17 16.47
N MET A 530 -10.78 18.38 15.41
CA MET A 530 -10.60 19.68 14.75
C MET A 530 -11.67 19.95 13.67
N GLY A 531 -12.63 19.02 13.48
CA GLY A 531 -13.71 19.13 12.51
C GLY A 531 -13.46 18.39 11.18
N CYS A 532 -12.35 17.67 11.03
CA CYS A 532 -12.11 16.87 9.84
C CYS A 532 -13.20 15.79 9.66
N THR A 533 -13.79 15.74 8.48
CA THR A 533 -14.86 14.80 8.14
C THR A 533 -14.40 13.66 7.21
N ILE A 534 -13.15 13.69 6.78
CA ILE A 534 -12.53 12.63 5.97
C ILE A 534 -12.07 11.50 6.91
N ASN A 535 -12.46 10.26 6.64
CA ASN A 535 -12.11 9.09 7.45
C ASN A 535 -10.63 8.72 7.34
N ALA A 536 -10.06 8.84 6.13
CA ALA A 536 -8.63 8.63 5.88
C ALA A 536 -7.93 9.96 5.53
N PRO A 537 -7.81 10.92 6.48
CA PRO A 537 -7.42 12.30 6.17
C PRO A 537 -5.99 12.40 5.62
N PHE A 538 -5.07 11.57 6.10
CA PHE A 538 -3.66 11.62 5.66
C PHE A 538 -3.47 10.98 4.30
N MET A 539 -4.15 9.88 4.00
CA MET A 539 -4.12 9.26 2.68
C MET A 539 -4.77 10.18 1.65
N THR A 540 -5.97 10.71 1.95
CA THR A 540 -6.63 11.67 1.07
C THR A 540 -5.74 12.91 0.83
N LEU A 541 -5.08 13.44 1.89
CA LEU A 541 -4.16 14.57 1.76
C LEU A 541 -2.97 14.22 0.84
N ALA A 542 -2.40 13.04 1.00
CA ALA A 542 -1.25 12.59 0.20
C ALA A 542 -1.55 12.57 -1.31
N PHE A 543 -2.75 12.16 -1.70
CA PHE A 543 -3.18 12.15 -3.11
C PHE A 543 -3.53 13.52 -3.69
N MET A 544 -3.56 14.56 -2.89
CA MET A 544 -3.75 15.94 -3.41
C MET A 544 -2.54 16.44 -4.21
N ALA A 545 -1.42 15.75 -4.14
CA ALA A 545 -0.20 16.06 -4.87
C ALA A 545 0.01 15.22 -6.14
N LEU A 546 -0.79 14.17 -6.40
CA LEU A 546 -0.55 13.23 -7.51
C LEU A 546 -1.15 13.72 -8.84
N PRO A 547 -0.31 14.16 -9.81
CA PRO A 547 -0.80 14.81 -11.03
C PRO A 547 -1.43 13.84 -12.04
N VAL A 548 -1.17 12.53 -11.96
CA VAL A 548 -1.74 11.53 -12.90
C VAL A 548 -3.21 11.21 -12.61
N ILE A 549 -3.73 11.58 -11.43
CA ILE A 549 -5.16 11.45 -11.11
C ILE A 549 -5.85 12.81 -11.25
N PRO A 550 -6.88 12.96 -12.11
CA PRO A 550 -7.57 14.24 -12.29
C PRO A 550 -8.42 14.63 -11.05
N ASP A 551 -8.95 15.91 -10.90
CA ASP A 551 -8.77 17.00 -11.86
C ASP A 551 -7.62 17.95 -11.46
N LEU A 552 -7.82 18.76 -10.38
CA LEU A 552 -6.89 19.80 -9.95
C LEU A 552 -6.01 19.29 -8.80
N LYS A 553 -4.70 19.41 -8.91
CA LYS A 553 -3.70 18.96 -7.96
C LYS A 553 -2.68 20.05 -7.65
N LEU A 554 -1.94 19.91 -6.55
CA LEU A 554 -0.85 20.81 -6.21
C LEU A 554 0.46 20.03 -6.16
N THR A 555 1.42 20.35 -7.02
CA THR A 555 2.77 19.80 -6.95
C THR A 555 3.72 20.77 -6.24
N ASP A 556 4.97 20.35 -6.03
CA ASP A 556 6.02 21.22 -5.48
C ASP A 556 6.46 22.33 -6.45
N LYS A 557 5.99 22.28 -7.72
CA LYS A 557 6.31 23.24 -8.77
C LYS A 557 5.19 24.26 -9.01
N TYR A 558 3.91 23.81 -9.01
CA TYR A 558 2.75 24.65 -9.35
C TYR A 558 1.42 23.95 -9.11
N LEU A 559 0.34 24.69 -9.23
CA LEU A 559 -1.01 24.15 -9.36
C LEU A 559 -1.15 23.46 -10.72
N PHE A 560 -1.65 22.23 -10.75
CA PHE A 560 -1.69 21.37 -11.93
C PHE A 560 -3.13 21.01 -12.32
N ASP A 561 -3.46 21.17 -13.59
CA ASP A 561 -4.70 20.70 -14.21
C ASP A 561 -4.46 19.30 -14.79
N GLY A 562 -4.95 18.27 -14.12
CA GLY A 562 -4.77 16.86 -14.54
C GLY A 562 -5.59 16.49 -15.77
N ILE A 563 -6.60 17.27 -16.16
CA ILE A 563 -7.36 17.04 -17.40
C ILE A 563 -6.61 17.62 -18.59
N ALA A 564 -6.18 18.90 -18.50
CA ALA A 564 -5.38 19.56 -19.54
C ALA A 564 -3.91 19.08 -19.54
N PHE A 565 -3.50 18.38 -18.48
CA PHE A 565 -2.16 17.86 -18.23
C PHE A 565 -1.06 18.93 -18.31
N CYS A 566 -1.29 20.07 -17.64
CA CYS A 566 -0.37 21.22 -17.63
C CYS A 566 -0.50 22.06 -16.37
N GLU A 567 0.49 22.95 -16.17
CA GLU A 567 0.43 24.03 -15.18
C GLU A 567 -0.82 24.89 -15.39
N THR A 568 -1.44 25.33 -14.29
CA THR A 568 -2.56 26.26 -14.31
C THR A 568 -2.41 27.36 -13.25
N SER A 569 -3.01 28.51 -13.53
CA SER A 569 -3.05 29.63 -12.57
C SER A 569 -3.97 29.31 -11.39
N LEU A 570 -3.63 29.86 -10.21
CA LEU A 570 -4.51 29.87 -9.04
C LEU A 570 -5.79 30.71 -9.29
N TRP A 571 -5.72 31.64 -10.24
CA TRP A 571 -6.80 32.56 -10.61
C TRP A 571 -7.51 32.09 -11.86
N ALA A 572 -8.84 32.24 -11.86
CA ALA A 572 -9.70 31.86 -13.00
C ALA A 572 -10.04 33.03 -13.92
N ASP A 573 -9.65 34.28 -13.55
CA ASP A 573 -9.88 35.54 -14.27
C ASP A 573 -8.60 36.18 -14.83
#